data_12fecd4d60f23a8ddc719bb8dc48d540
#
_entry.id   12fecd4d60f23a8ddc719bb8dc48d540
#
_cell.length_a   1.000
_cell.length_b   1.000
_cell.length_c   1.000
_cell.angle_alpha   90.00
_cell.angle_beta   90.00
_cell.angle_gamma   90.00
#
_symmetry.space_group_name_H-M   'P 1'
#
loop_
_entity.id
_entity.type
_entity.pdbx_description
1 polymer ?
#
loop_
_entity_poly.entity_id
_entity_poly.type
_entity_poly.pdbx_seq_one_letter_code
_entity_poly.pdbx_strand_id
1 'polypeptide(L)'
;MAYTYANLKTDLRSYTEVDDTVLTSAICTTITKNAENRIYREADNDDNRFYATSNLTIGNRYVTIPTDLRIIRYAQLTNDNVSPNVHVYLERKDTSFMTEYYDTPSTSSGLPKYYANWDALYWLVAPTPDRAYEITLAYIKQPSSITASDSTTTYLSNKYQDLLLYASLLEAYGYLKGPQNMVQYYQQSYQQALQSYAIEQQGRRRRDEYQDGVIRTPLKSPPPTQD
;
A
#
# COMPACT_ATOMS: atom_id res chain seq x y z
N MET A 1 -4.80 -14.24 -21.26
CA MET A 1 -3.66 -13.48 -21.83
C MET A 1 -3.26 -12.42 -20.80
N ALA A 2 -1.97 -12.07 -20.77
CA ALA A 2 -1.53 -10.97 -19.92
C ALA A 2 -2.00 -9.62 -20.51
N TYR A 3 -2.65 -8.78 -19.68
CA TYR A 3 -3.13 -7.46 -20.11
C TYR A 3 -2.01 -6.43 -19.94
N THR A 4 -1.42 -6.04 -21.06
CA THR A 4 -0.25 -5.14 -21.11
C THR A 4 -0.66 -3.67 -21.21
N TYR A 5 0.28 -2.76 -20.97
CA TYR A 5 0.03 -1.33 -21.16
C TYR A 5 -0.31 -0.98 -22.62
N ALA A 6 0.28 -1.67 -23.59
CA ALA A 6 -0.08 -1.51 -25.01
C ALA A 6 -1.56 -1.83 -25.26
N ASN A 7 -2.07 -2.93 -24.65
CA ASN A 7 -3.48 -3.30 -24.77
C ASN A 7 -4.39 -2.21 -24.15
N LEU A 8 -4.04 -1.75 -22.95
CA LEU A 8 -4.80 -0.68 -22.29
C LEU A 8 -4.86 0.60 -23.15
N LYS A 9 -3.76 1.03 -23.76
CA LYS A 9 -3.77 2.20 -24.67
C LYS A 9 -4.68 1.99 -25.89
N THR A 10 -4.66 0.80 -26.45
CA THR A 10 -5.51 0.45 -27.58
C THR A 10 -6.98 0.46 -27.19
N ASP A 11 -7.32 -0.13 -26.04
CA ASP A 11 -8.68 -0.15 -25.53
C ASP A 11 -9.17 1.27 -25.19
N LEU A 12 -8.35 2.10 -24.53
CA LEU A 12 -8.71 3.50 -24.22
C LEU A 12 -9.09 4.27 -25.48
N ARG A 13 -8.30 4.15 -26.55
CA ARG A 13 -8.59 4.82 -27.83
C ARG A 13 -9.85 4.26 -28.50
N SER A 14 -10.01 2.93 -28.46
CA SER A 14 -11.17 2.26 -29.03
C SER A 14 -12.48 2.64 -28.33
N TYR A 15 -12.49 2.64 -26.98
CA TYR A 15 -13.67 2.99 -26.19
C TYR A 15 -14.03 4.47 -26.23
N THR A 16 -13.05 5.34 -26.46
CA THR A 16 -13.28 6.79 -26.59
C THR A 16 -13.47 7.23 -28.02
N GLU A 17 -13.32 6.32 -28.99
CA GLU A 17 -13.44 6.58 -30.44
C GLU A 17 -12.50 7.68 -30.93
N VAL A 18 -11.29 7.79 -30.31
CA VAL A 18 -10.28 8.79 -30.69
C VAL A 18 -8.97 8.08 -31.07
N ASP A 19 -8.19 8.73 -31.91
CA ASP A 19 -6.90 8.24 -32.35
C ASP A 19 -5.73 8.68 -31.45
N ASP A 20 -4.52 8.33 -31.87
CA ASP A 20 -3.29 8.63 -31.14
C ASP A 20 -2.83 10.08 -31.27
N THR A 21 -3.46 10.88 -32.12
CA THR A 21 -3.20 12.33 -32.21
C THR A 21 -3.88 13.09 -31.08
N VAL A 22 -5.04 12.60 -30.60
CA VAL A 22 -5.80 13.17 -29.49
C VAL A 22 -5.37 12.53 -28.17
N LEU A 23 -5.42 11.20 -28.06
CA LEU A 23 -4.89 10.43 -26.92
C LEU A 23 -3.47 9.96 -27.21
N THR A 24 -2.52 10.90 -27.10
CA THR A 24 -1.10 10.57 -27.27
C THR A 24 -0.62 9.60 -26.19
N SER A 25 0.48 8.88 -26.43
CA SER A 25 1.06 7.97 -25.42
C SER A 25 1.40 8.67 -24.10
N ALA A 26 1.80 9.94 -24.13
CA ALA A 26 2.09 10.72 -22.93
C ALA A 26 0.81 11.00 -22.12
N ILE A 27 -0.29 11.35 -22.80
CA ILE A 27 -1.60 11.57 -22.16
C ILE A 27 -2.13 10.27 -21.59
N CYS A 28 -2.08 9.15 -22.33
CA CYS A 28 -2.44 7.83 -21.83
C CYS A 28 -1.64 7.46 -20.58
N THR A 29 -0.33 7.77 -20.55
CA THR A 29 0.52 7.54 -19.37
C THR A 29 0.00 8.31 -18.15
N THR A 30 -0.35 9.57 -18.31
CA THR A 30 -0.87 10.41 -17.22
C THR A 30 -2.22 9.90 -16.73
N ILE A 31 -3.14 9.62 -17.64
CA ILE A 31 -4.48 9.08 -17.36
C ILE A 31 -4.35 7.76 -16.58
N THR A 32 -3.53 6.83 -17.06
CA THR A 32 -3.35 5.53 -16.42
C THR A 32 -2.73 5.66 -15.03
N LYS A 33 -1.71 6.50 -14.84
CA LYS A 33 -1.13 6.76 -13.52
C LYS A 33 -2.13 7.34 -12.54
N ASN A 34 -2.98 8.27 -12.99
CA ASN A 34 -4.03 8.83 -12.15
C ASN A 34 -5.06 7.76 -11.75
N ALA A 35 -5.45 6.91 -12.71
CA ALA A 35 -6.36 5.80 -12.47
C ALA A 35 -5.79 4.79 -11.46
N GLU A 36 -4.54 4.35 -11.64
CA GLU A 36 -3.85 3.47 -10.67
C GLU A 36 -3.79 4.11 -9.27
N ASN A 37 -3.39 5.37 -9.18
CA ASN A 37 -3.33 6.08 -7.91
C ASN A 37 -4.69 6.22 -7.23
N ARG A 38 -5.77 6.41 -8.00
CA ARG A 38 -7.14 6.42 -7.50
C ARG A 38 -7.51 5.08 -6.90
N ILE A 39 -7.33 3.98 -7.64
CA ILE A 39 -7.62 2.62 -7.16
C ILE A 39 -6.86 2.34 -5.86
N TYR A 40 -5.55 2.64 -5.83
CA TYR A 40 -4.72 2.38 -4.65
C TYR A 40 -5.04 3.26 -3.43
N ARG A 41 -5.72 4.40 -3.61
CA ARG A 41 -6.19 5.25 -2.50
C ARG A 41 -7.55 4.82 -1.97
N GLU A 42 -8.44 4.39 -2.85
CA GLU A 42 -9.82 4.05 -2.51
C GLU A 42 -9.94 2.62 -1.95
N ALA A 43 -9.07 1.71 -2.38
CA ALA A 43 -9.06 0.34 -1.90
C ALA A 43 -7.83 0.05 -1.02
N ASP A 44 -8.04 -0.78 -0.01
CA ASP A 44 -6.96 -1.29 0.82
C ASP A 44 -6.31 -2.51 0.14
N ASN A 45 -5.12 -2.31 -0.36
CA ASN A 45 -4.41 -3.24 -1.24
C ASN A 45 -3.48 -4.16 -0.44
N ASP A 46 -4.00 -5.22 0.15
CA ASP A 46 -3.17 -6.19 0.87
C ASP A 46 -2.28 -7.02 -0.07
N ASP A 47 -2.62 -7.07 -1.37
CA ASP A 47 -1.79 -7.68 -2.42
C ASP A 47 -0.40 -7.06 -2.54
N ASN A 48 -0.26 -5.79 -2.15
CA ASN A 48 1.00 -5.04 -2.20
C ASN A 48 1.76 -5.07 -0.86
N ARG A 49 1.44 -6.03 0.01
CA ARG A 49 2.20 -6.27 1.24
C ARG A 49 3.62 -6.68 0.90
N PHE A 50 4.58 -6.01 1.51
CA PHE A 50 5.99 -6.24 1.31
C PHE A 50 6.73 -6.26 2.65
N TYR A 51 7.80 -7.03 2.70
CA TYR A 51 8.67 -7.15 3.87
C TYR A 51 10.07 -6.70 3.47
N ALA A 52 10.56 -5.67 4.13
CA ALA A 52 11.94 -5.19 3.96
C ALA A 52 12.71 -5.43 5.25
N THR A 53 13.94 -5.92 5.11
CA THR A 53 14.88 -6.10 6.21
C THR A 53 16.07 -5.17 6.02
N SER A 54 16.57 -4.62 7.11
CA SER A 54 17.78 -3.79 7.17
C SER A 54 18.39 -3.86 8.56
N ASN A 55 19.62 -3.39 8.71
CA ASN A 55 20.27 -3.29 10.01
C ASN A 55 20.26 -1.86 10.51
N LEU A 56 19.98 -1.67 11.80
CA LEU A 56 20.14 -0.40 12.45
C LEU A 56 21.65 -0.07 12.58
N THR A 57 21.99 1.21 12.50
CA THR A 57 23.35 1.68 12.73
C THR A 57 23.55 2.00 14.20
N ILE A 58 24.61 1.48 14.81
CA ILE A 58 24.97 1.74 16.21
C ILE A 58 25.13 3.25 16.45
N GLY A 59 24.50 3.75 17.49
CA GLY A 59 24.56 5.17 17.87
C GLY A 59 23.72 6.09 16.99
N ASN A 60 23.07 5.58 15.93
CA ASN A 60 22.20 6.34 15.07
C ASN A 60 20.73 6.01 15.34
N ARG A 61 19.97 7.01 15.76
CA ARG A 61 18.52 6.87 16.05
C ARG A 61 17.64 7.11 14.83
N TYR A 62 18.20 7.48 13.67
CA TYR A 62 17.44 7.73 12.45
C TYR A 62 17.44 6.50 11.56
N VAL A 63 16.25 6.07 11.15
CA VAL A 63 16.03 4.92 10.28
C VAL A 63 15.38 5.42 8.98
N THR A 64 16.01 5.11 7.85
CA THR A 64 15.51 5.53 6.55
C THR A 64 14.18 4.82 6.23
N ILE A 65 13.19 5.62 5.81
CA ILE A 65 11.90 5.11 5.35
C ILE A 65 12.05 4.60 3.91
N PRO A 66 11.57 3.38 3.58
CA PRO A 66 11.54 2.95 2.19
C PRO A 66 10.74 3.91 1.32
N THR A 67 11.28 4.30 0.17
CA THR A 67 10.67 5.31 -0.72
C THR A 67 9.34 4.88 -1.33
N ASP A 68 9.09 3.56 -1.37
CA ASP A 68 7.87 2.96 -1.87
C ASP A 68 6.85 2.63 -0.75
N LEU A 69 7.14 3.01 0.50
CA LEU A 69 6.25 2.77 1.63
C LEU A 69 5.02 3.67 1.55
N ARG A 70 3.83 3.07 1.61
CA ARG A 70 2.55 3.79 1.73
C ARG A 70 1.98 3.70 3.14
N ILE A 71 1.79 2.48 3.63
CA ILE A 71 1.16 2.22 4.93
C ILE A 71 2.01 1.19 5.66
N ILE A 72 2.52 1.56 6.83
CA ILE A 72 3.21 0.61 7.70
C ILE A 72 2.19 -0.30 8.39
N ARG A 73 2.50 -1.60 8.45
CA ARG A 73 1.75 -2.58 9.22
C ARG A 73 2.40 -2.80 10.58
N TYR A 74 3.67 -3.09 10.58
CA TYR A 74 4.49 -3.15 11.79
C TYR A 74 5.96 -2.98 11.48
N ALA A 75 6.71 -2.60 12.50
CA ALA A 75 8.17 -2.65 12.52
C ALA A 75 8.61 -3.58 13.66
N GLN A 76 9.47 -4.53 13.37
CA GLN A 76 9.97 -5.54 14.30
C GLN A 76 11.48 -5.49 14.33
N LEU A 77 12.06 -5.55 15.52
CA LEU A 77 13.49 -5.75 15.70
C LEU A 77 13.77 -7.20 16.11
N THR A 78 14.84 -7.75 15.57
CA THR A 78 15.38 -9.03 15.99
C THR A 78 16.62 -8.78 16.85
N ASN A 79 16.60 -9.28 18.08
CA ASN A 79 17.76 -9.35 18.95
C ASN A 79 18.36 -10.76 18.88
N ASP A 80 19.45 -10.90 18.14
CA ASP A 80 20.19 -12.15 17.89
C ASP A 80 21.24 -12.45 18.98
N ASN A 81 21.42 -11.56 19.94
CA ASN A 81 22.37 -11.77 21.05
C ASN A 81 21.82 -12.62 22.17
N VAL A 82 20.58 -13.03 22.08
CA VAL A 82 19.89 -13.88 23.04
C VAL A 82 19.44 -15.15 22.33
N SER A 83 19.75 -16.30 22.88
CA SER A 83 19.30 -17.58 22.31
C SER A 83 18.15 -18.15 23.15
N PRO A 84 16.97 -18.39 22.56
CA PRO A 84 16.57 -18.12 21.18
C PRO A 84 16.43 -16.61 20.87
N ASN A 85 16.51 -16.23 19.58
CA ASN A 85 16.34 -14.84 19.15
C ASN A 85 15.04 -14.25 19.69
N VAL A 86 15.12 -13.02 20.19
CA VAL A 86 13.96 -12.29 20.71
C VAL A 86 13.51 -11.26 19.69
N HIS A 87 12.23 -11.30 19.33
CA HIS A 87 11.61 -10.33 18.45
C HIS A 87 10.84 -9.29 19.27
N VAL A 88 11.10 -8.00 18.98
CA VAL A 88 10.46 -6.88 19.66
C VAL A 88 9.76 -6.02 18.63
N TYR A 89 8.45 -5.82 18.78
CA TYR A 89 7.70 -4.90 17.94
C TYR A 89 7.92 -3.47 18.44
N LEU A 90 8.21 -2.57 17.48
CA LEU A 90 8.32 -1.16 17.78
C LEU A 90 6.93 -0.54 17.92
N GLU A 91 6.71 0.13 19.04
CA GLU A 91 5.47 0.89 19.27
C GLU A 91 5.61 2.30 18.70
N ARG A 92 4.59 2.74 17.96
CA ARG A 92 4.57 4.10 17.42
C ARG A 92 4.23 5.10 18.50
N LYS A 93 5.07 6.11 18.65
CA LYS A 93 4.87 7.26 19.56
C LYS A 93 4.95 8.58 18.79
N ASP A 94 4.64 9.68 19.46
CA ASP A 94 4.85 11.01 18.91
C ASP A 94 6.31 11.46 19.11
N THR A 95 6.75 12.38 18.26
CA THR A 95 8.09 12.98 18.35
C THR A 95 8.31 13.75 19.67
N SER A 96 7.26 14.38 20.21
CA SER A 96 7.29 15.03 21.52
C SER A 96 7.67 14.06 22.63
N PHE A 97 7.06 12.86 22.66
CA PHE A 97 7.43 11.81 23.60
C PHE A 97 8.90 11.40 23.46
N MET A 98 9.37 11.26 22.21
CA MET A 98 10.74 10.86 21.94
C MET A 98 11.78 11.90 22.39
N THR A 99 11.46 13.18 22.26
CA THR A 99 12.33 14.27 22.68
C THR A 99 12.31 14.50 24.18
N GLU A 100 11.16 14.30 24.85
CA GLU A 100 11.01 14.46 26.29
C GLU A 100 11.70 13.36 27.09
N TYR A 101 11.50 12.09 26.70
CA TYR A 101 12.00 10.94 27.47
C TYR A 101 13.36 10.41 26.97
N TYR A 102 13.77 10.75 25.76
CA TYR A 102 15.00 10.26 25.11
C TYR A 102 15.75 11.39 24.42
N ASP A 103 15.87 12.53 25.08
CA ASP A 103 16.50 13.75 24.55
C ASP A 103 17.99 13.57 24.24
N THR A 104 18.69 12.82 25.09
CA THR A 104 20.13 12.63 25.00
C THR A 104 20.49 11.25 24.40
N PRO A 105 20.83 11.18 23.11
CA PRO A 105 21.11 9.91 22.42
C PRO A 105 22.24 9.08 23.07
N SER A 106 23.25 9.72 23.63
CA SER A 106 24.42 9.05 24.20
C SER A 106 24.16 8.39 25.56
N THR A 107 23.20 8.89 26.33
CA THR A 107 22.87 8.35 27.65
C THR A 107 21.70 7.38 27.63
N SER A 108 20.86 7.45 26.59
CA SER A 108 19.70 6.59 26.40
C SER A 108 19.93 5.63 25.24
N SER A 109 20.92 4.72 25.40
CA SER A 109 21.21 3.69 24.41
C SER A 109 20.73 2.30 24.85
N GLY A 110 20.31 1.49 23.90
CA GLY A 110 19.84 0.12 24.16
C GLY A 110 18.99 -0.43 23.02
N LEU A 111 18.30 -1.53 23.28
CA LEU A 111 17.35 -2.11 22.32
C LEU A 111 16.16 -1.15 22.10
N PRO A 112 15.94 -0.65 20.88
CA PRO A 112 14.82 0.24 20.60
C PRO A 112 13.47 -0.44 20.85
N LYS A 113 12.53 0.34 21.37
CA LYS A 113 11.14 -0.11 21.68
C LYS A 113 10.11 0.76 20.99
N TYR A 114 10.48 1.99 20.65
CA TYR A 114 9.57 3.00 20.10
C TYR A 114 10.11 3.55 18.79
N TYR A 115 9.18 3.98 17.94
CA TYR A 115 9.52 4.76 16.76
C TYR A 115 8.53 5.92 16.58
N ALA A 116 9.00 7.01 15.99
CA ALA A 116 8.18 8.16 15.62
C ALA A 116 8.52 8.63 14.21
N ASN A 117 7.56 9.24 13.53
CA ASN A 117 7.83 9.89 12.25
C ASN A 117 8.61 11.18 12.52
N TRP A 118 9.86 11.25 12.08
CA TRP A 118 10.67 12.44 12.20
C TRP A 118 10.41 13.41 11.04
N ASP A 119 10.57 12.93 9.84
CA ASP A 119 10.27 13.65 8.60
C ASP A 119 9.77 12.69 7.50
N ALA A 120 9.77 13.14 6.24
CA ALA A 120 9.33 12.32 5.11
C ALA A 120 10.28 11.17 4.77
N LEU A 121 11.55 11.23 5.21
CA LEU A 121 12.59 10.28 4.85
C LEU A 121 13.04 9.40 6.01
N TYR A 122 12.83 9.84 7.26
CA TYR A 122 13.36 9.19 8.43
C TYR A 122 12.31 8.97 9.53
N TRP A 123 12.40 7.80 10.16
CA TRP A 123 11.85 7.57 11.48
C TRP A 123 12.91 7.79 12.54
N LEU A 124 12.47 8.21 13.71
CA LEU A 124 13.24 8.29 14.92
C LEU A 124 12.95 7.05 15.78
N VAL A 125 13.98 6.31 16.18
CA VAL A 125 13.82 5.17 17.11
C VAL A 125 14.38 5.50 18.47
N ALA A 126 13.80 4.94 19.52
CA ALA A 126 14.27 5.10 20.89
C ALA A 126 14.06 3.82 21.72
N PRO A 127 14.96 3.51 22.65
CA PRO A 127 16.31 4.12 22.85
C PRO A 127 17.20 4.13 21.61
N THR A 128 18.29 4.90 21.65
CA THR A 128 19.29 4.88 20.56
C THR A 128 19.90 3.47 20.46
N PRO A 129 19.99 2.87 19.27
CA PRO A 129 20.55 1.53 19.11
C PRO A 129 21.98 1.42 19.65
N ASP A 130 22.21 0.51 20.56
CA ASP A 130 23.54 0.14 21.07
C ASP A 130 24.23 -0.94 20.22
N ARG A 131 23.50 -1.53 19.28
CA ARG A 131 23.95 -2.57 18.35
C ARG A 131 23.28 -2.45 16.99
N ALA A 132 23.81 -3.21 16.02
CA ALA A 132 23.22 -3.33 14.68
C ALA A 132 22.07 -4.36 14.67
N TYR A 133 20.96 -4.04 15.34
CA TYR A 133 19.78 -4.89 15.33
C TYR A 133 19.17 -4.96 13.93
N GLU A 134 18.75 -6.16 13.50
CA GLU A 134 17.97 -6.31 12.29
C GLU A 134 16.55 -5.75 12.50
N ILE A 135 16.15 -4.84 11.63
CA ILE A 135 14.78 -4.33 11.57
C ILE A 135 14.06 -4.94 10.38
N THR A 136 12.91 -5.54 10.64
CA THR A 136 11.97 -6.02 9.63
C THR A 136 10.75 -5.12 9.59
N LEU A 137 10.48 -4.55 8.42
CA LEU A 137 9.32 -3.71 8.17
C LEU A 137 8.30 -4.48 7.35
N ALA A 138 7.08 -4.63 7.84
CA ALA A 138 5.94 -5.07 7.05
C ALA A 138 5.11 -3.85 6.66
N TYR A 139 4.91 -3.63 5.37
CA TYR A 139 4.19 -2.46 4.88
C TYR A 139 3.49 -2.73 3.55
N ILE A 140 2.57 -1.87 3.20
CA ILE A 140 1.97 -1.82 1.87
C ILE A 140 2.83 -0.89 1.03
N LYS A 141 3.40 -1.44 -0.03
CA LYS A 141 4.23 -0.65 -0.93
C LYS A 141 3.42 -0.02 -2.06
N GLN A 142 3.93 1.08 -2.62
CA GLN A 142 3.46 1.62 -3.88
C GLN A 142 3.93 0.68 -5.01
N PRO A 143 3.03 0.00 -5.74
CA PRO A 143 3.45 -0.85 -6.84
C PRO A 143 3.99 -0.04 -8.00
N SER A 144 4.82 -0.66 -8.81
CA SER A 144 5.28 -0.07 -10.06
C SER A 144 4.08 0.12 -11.00
N SER A 145 4.01 1.26 -11.68
CA SER A 145 2.95 1.52 -12.64
C SER A 145 3.06 0.60 -13.86
N ILE A 146 1.91 0.23 -14.44
CA ILE A 146 1.85 -0.49 -15.72
C ILE A 146 2.50 0.32 -16.85
N THR A 147 2.61 1.63 -16.70
CA THR A 147 3.14 2.54 -17.71
C THR A 147 4.66 2.51 -17.83
N ALA A 148 5.37 1.64 -17.12
CA ALA A 148 6.82 1.54 -17.16
C ALA A 148 7.36 1.15 -18.55
N SER A 149 6.66 0.27 -19.28
CA SER A 149 6.90 -0.05 -20.69
C SER A 149 5.61 -0.61 -21.32
N ASP A 150 5.55 -0.64 -22.65
CA ASP A 150 4.39 -1.13 -23.40
C ASP A 150 4.08 -2.61 -23.12
N SER A 151 5.08 -3.41 -22.78
CA SER A 151 4.94 -4.83 -22.41
C SER A 151 4.71 -5.07 -20.93
N THR A 152 4.73 -4.01 -20.09
CA THR A 152 4.57 -4.15 -18.64
C THR A 152 3.17 -4.65 -18.31
N THR A 153 3.12 -5.56 -17.36
CA THR A 153 1.91 -6.00 -16.68
C THR A 153 2.04 -5.81 -15.19
N THR A 154 0.94 -5.60 -14.51
CA THR A 154 0.88 -5.51 -13.05
C THR A 154 -0.08 -6.56 -12.50
N TYR A 155 -0.06 -6.79 -11.20
CA TYR A 155 -1.07 -7.64 -10.56
C TYR A 155 -2.49 -7.13 -10.86
N LEU A 156 -2.68 -5.81 -10.78
CA LEU A 156 -3.96 -5.15 -11.09
C LEU A 156 -4.40 -5.42 -12.53
N SER A 157 -3.51 -5.26 -13.52
CA SER A 157 -3.85 -5.48 -14.93
C SER A 157 -4.15 -6.95 -15.26
N ASN A 158 -3.52 -7.89 -14.56
CA ASN A 158 -3.72 -9.32 -14.81
C ASN A 158 -4.95 -9.91 -14.14
N LYS A 159 -5.35 -9.38 -12.98
CA LYS A 159 -6.43 -9.93 -12.17
C LYS A 159 -7.72 -9.09 -12.20
N TYR A 160 -7.58 -7.76 -12.35
CA TYR A 160 -8.67 -6.79 -12.28
C TYR A 160 -8.60 -5.82 -13.45
N GLN A 161 -8.57 -6.40 -14.64
CA GLN A 161 -8.45 -5.66 -15.91
C GLN A 161 -9.58 -4.65 -16.10
N ASP A 162 -10.81 -5.05 -15.77
CA ASP A 162 -12.03 -4.24 -15.82
C ASP A 162 -11.93 -3.00 -14.91
N LEU A 163 -11.47 -3.20 -13.67
CA LEU A 163 -11.28 -2.11 -12.71
C LEU A 163 -10.28 -1.06 -13.25
N LEU A 164 -9.14 -1.52 -13.77
CA LEU A 164 -8.12 -0.65 -14.33
C LEU A 164 -8.63 0.08 -15.59
N LEU A 165 -9.35 -0.62 -16.45
CA LEU A 165 -9.93 -0.05 -17.68
C LEU A 165 -10.97 1.03 -17.34
N TYR A 166 -11.95 0.72 -16.48
CA TYR A 166 -12.99 1.69 -16.13
C TYR A 166 -12.45 2.91 -15.39
N ALA A 167 -11.49 2.73 -14.49
CA ALA A 167 -10.79 3.85 -13.85
C ALA A 167 -10.08 4.74 -14.88
N SER A 168 -9.40 4.12 -15.85
CA SER A 168 -8.69 4.84 -16.90
C SER A 168 -9.65 5.54 -17.88
N LEU A 169 -10.78 4.92 -18.22
CA LEU A 169 -11.83 5.53 -19.05
C LEU A 169 -12.46 6.73 -18.37
N LEU A 170 -12.71 6.65 -17.07
CA LEU A 170 -13.25 7.78 -16.30
C LEU A 170 -12.33 9.02 -16.37
N GLU A 171 -11.02 8.82 -16.21
CA GLU A 171 -10.02 9.88 -16.36
C GLU A 171 -9.92 10.36 -17.82
N ALA A 172 -10.02 9.44 -18.81
CA ALA A 172 -9.98 9.77 -20.23
C ALA A 172 -11.17 10.64 -20.66
N TYR A 173 -12.39 10.28 -20.25
CA TYR A 173 -13.59 11.08 -20.52
C TYR A 173 -13.55 12.44 -19.80
N GLY A 174 -12.94 12.50 -18.62
CA GLY A 174 -12.66 13.78 -17.95
C GLY A 174 -11.72 14.68 -18.78
N TYR A 175 -10.66 14.10 -19.33
CA TYR A 175 -9.72 14.80 -20.21
C TYR A 175 -10.38 15.27 -21.52
N LEU A 176 -11.13 14.40 -22.17
CA LEU A 176 -11.81 14.67 -23.44
C LEU A 176 -13.04 15.57 -23.30
N LYS A 177 -13.45 15.91 -22.07
CA LYS A 177 -14.71 16.63 -21.79
C LYS A 177 -15.92 15.90 -22.42
N GLY A 178 -15.92 14.60 -22.29
CA GLY A 178 -16.94 13.73 -22.88
C GLY A 178 -18.35 13.95 -22.30
N PRO A 179 -19.35 13.32 -22.92
CA PRO A 179 -20.75 13.46 -22.48
C PRO A 179 -20.94 12.98 -21.05
N GLN A 180 -21.73 13.71 -20.27
CA GLN A 180 -21.95 13.43 -18.84
C GLN A 180 -22.58 12.05 -18.59
N ASN A 181 -23.44 11.57 -19.48
CA ASN A 181 -24.04 10.24 -19.40
C ASN A 181 -22.99 9.13 -19.47
N MET A 182 -21.95 9.27 -20.32
CA MET A 182 -20.86 8.32 -20.42
C MET A 182 -19.96 8.35 -19.18
N VAL A 183 -19.67 9.55 -18.66
CA VAL A 183 -18.94 9.71 -17.40
C VAL A 183 -19.68 9.01 -16.25
N GLN A 184 -21.00 9.19 -16.15
CA GLN A 184 -21.84 8.53 -15.13
C GLN A 184 -21.83 7.00 -15.29
N TYR A 185 -21.93 6.51 -16.53
CA TYR A 185 -21.89 5.08 -16.82
C TYR A 185 -20.56 4.46 -16.36
N TYR A 186 -19.42 5.04 -16.74
CA TYR A 186 -18.11 4.52 -16.32
C TYR A 186 -17.85 4.73 -14.82
N GLN A 187 -18.42 5.77 -14.22
CA GLN A 187 -18.36 5.95 -12.77
C GLN A 187 -19.09 4.81 -12.03
N GLN A 188 -20.26 4.40 -12.50
CA GLN A 188 -21.01 3.28 -11.92
C GLN A 188 -20.27 1.95 -12.11
N SER A 189 -19.78 1.70 -13.33
CA SER A 189 -19.00 0.49 -13.64
C SER A 189 -17.72 0.39 -12.81
N TYR A 190 -17.02 1.50 -12.65
CA TYR A 190 -15.84 1.60 -11.79
C TYR A 190 -16.17 1.29 -10.32
N GLN A 191 -17.24 1.89 -9.79
CA GLN A 191 -17.65 1.64 -8.40
C GLN A 191 -18.02 0.18 -8.16
N GLN A 192 -18.70 -0.45 -9.10
CA GLN A 192 -19.05 -1.87 -9.02
C GLN A 192 -17.82 -2.76 -9.04
N ALA A 193 -16.87 -2.51 -9.94
CA ALA A 193 -15.60 -3.23 -10.02
C ALA A 193 -14.76 -3.01 -8.75
N LEU A 194 -14.70 -1.78 -8.24
CA LEU A 194 -13.98 -1.44 -7.01
C LEU A 194 -14.57 -2.15 -5.79
N GLN A 195 -15.90 -2.25 -5.71
CA GLN A 195 -16.59 -2.96 -4.63
C GLN A 195 -16.24 -4.45 -4.63
N SER A 196 -16.23 -5.08 -5.80
CA SER A 196 -15.84 -6.48 -5.96
C SER A 196 -14.38 -6.70 -5.53
N TYR A 197 -13.48 -5.81 -5.96
CA TYR A 197 -12.09 -5.82 -5.56
C TYR A 197 -11.90 -5.65 -4.04
N ALA A 198 -12.59 -4.68 -3.43
CA ALA A 198 -12.51 -4.43 -1.99
C ALA A 198 -12.99 -5.62 -1.15
N ILE A 199 -14.07 -6.30 -1.57
CA ILE A 199 -14.57 -7.51 -0.90
C ILE A 199 -13.53 -8.63 -0.95
N GLU A 200 -12.87 -8.82 -2.09
CA GLU A 200 -11.83 -9.84 -2.22
C GLU A 200 -10.62 -9.54 -1.33
N GLN A 201 -10.18 -8.27 -1.26
CA GLN A 201 -9.09 -7.85 -0.39
C GLN A 201 -9.43 -8.02 1.10
N GLN A 202 -10.67 -7.74 1.50
CA GLN A 202 -11.13 -8.00 2.87
C GLN A 202 -11.15 -9.50 3.21
N GLY A 203 -11.51 -10.34 2.24
CA GLY A 203 -11.48 -11.79 2.41
C GLY A 203 -10.09 -12.33 2.73
N ARG A 204 -9.05 -11.74 2.15
CA ARG A 204 -7.64 -12.08 2.44
C ARG A 204 -7.23 -11.66 3.85
N ARG A 205 -7.68 -10.48 4.31
CA ARG A 205 -7.40 -9.97 5.66
C ARG A 205 -7.97 -10.83 6.77
N ARG A 206 -9.17 -11.37 6.59
CA ARG A 206 -9.85 -12.15 7.63
C ARG A 206 -9.08 -13.39 8.11
N ARG A 207 -8.14 -13.91 7.32
CA ARG A 207 -7.26 -15.02 7.74
C ARG A 207 -6.08 -14.58 8.56
N ASP A 208 -5.65 -13.32 8.46
CA ASP A 208 -4.49 -12.75 9.19
C ASP A 208 -4.88 -12.08 10.53
N GLU A 209 -6.16 -11.99 10.86
CA GLU A 209 -6.69 -11.32 12.06
C GLU A 209 -6.25 -11.95 13.39
N TYR A 210 -5.51 -13.05 13.37
CA TYR A 210 -4.96 -13.64 14.59
C TYR A 210 -3.89 -12.77 15.26
N GLN A 211 -3.35 -11.76 14.60
CA GLN A 211 -2.18 -11.02 15.07
C GLN A 211 -2.48 -9.62 15.62
N ASP A 212 -3.61 -9.01 15.32
CA ASP A 212 -3.83 -7.58 15.62
C ASP A 212 -4.60 -7.30 16.93
N GLY A 213 -4.84 -8.30 17.77
CA GLY A 213 -5.52 -8.09 19.05
C GLY A 213 -6.96 -7.56 18.92
N VAL A 214 -7.52 -7.58 17.73
CA VAL A 214 -8.91 -7.20 17.48
C VAL A 214 -9.80 -8.27 18.11
N ILE A 215 -10.59 -7.87 19.12
CA ILE A 215 -11.60 -8.71 19.75
C ILE A 215 -12.55 -9.20 18.65
N ARG A 216 -12.47 -10.49 18.31
CA ARG A 216 -13.44 -11.12 17.41
C ARG A 216 -14.81 -10.98 18.05
N THR A 217 -15.71 -10.25 17.42
CA THR A 217 -17.13 -10.41 17.72
C THR A 217 -17.50 -11.82 17.24
N PRO A 218 -17.85 -12.75 18.15
CA PRO A 218 -18.26 -14.08 17.74
C PRO A 218 -19.48 -13.92 16.83
N LEU A 219 -19.45 -14.53 15.65
CA LEU A 219 -20.63 -14.71 14.84
C LEU A 219 -21.65 -15.41 15.75
N LYS A 220 -22.72 -14.71 16.13
CA LYS A 220 -23.83 -15.33 16.84
C LYS A 220 -24.42 -16.38 15.90
N SER A 221 -24.14 -17.65 16.16
CA SER A 221 -24.91 -18.72 15.57
C SER A 221 -26.38 -18.49 15.94
N PRO A 222 -27.33 -18.59 15.02
CA PRO A 222 -28.73 -18.62 15.40
C PRO A 222 -28.92 -19.75 16.43
N PRO A 223 -29.73 -19.54 17.47
CA PRO A 223 -30.00 -20.59 18.42
C PRO A 223 -30.56 -21.82 17.69
N PRO A 224 -30.20 -23.03 18.09
CA PRO A 224 -30.75 -24.22 17.48
C PRO A 224 -32.27 -24.16 17.61
N THR A 225 -32.99 -24.32 16.49
CA THR A 225 -34.43 -24.50 16.48
C THR A 225 -34.74 -25.75 17.26
N GLN A 226 -35.46 -25.62 18.37
CA GLN A 226 -36.06 -26.75 19.08
C GLN A 226 -37.22 -27.21 18.23
N ASP A 227 -37.11 -28.41 17.66
CA ASP A 227 -38.23 -29.17 17.13
C ASP A 227 -39.05 -29.78 18.27
#